data_1120c8f99516b7ca2148e1a7cb151278
#
_entry.id   1120c8f99516b7ca2148e1a7cb151278
#
_cell.length_a   1.000
_cell.length_b   1.000
_cell.length_c   1.000
_cell.angle_alpha   90.00
_cell.angle_beta   90.00
_cell.angle_gamma   90.00
#
_symmetry.space_group_name_H-M   'P 1'
#
loop_
_entity.id
_entity.type
_entity.pdbx_description
1 polymer ?
#
loop_
_entity_poly.entity_id
_entity_poly.type
_entity_poly.pdbx_seq_one_letter_code
_entity_poly.pdbx_strand_id
1 'polypeptide(L)'
;MTLEEKIKMLNDYAIGWYSSSQADYTHEAIFRAQGFVKFADRCKEEGDEELEEARKCTTRVVSLGGQPAIGYVEQPLFCEIKDLLKDWDDGFKEFKGVERMENEIANLADDSITRKLLEGFIECEAEYRAWVAQHMGIIKRIGYENYLTLQLGD
;
A
#
# COMPACT_ATOMS: atom_id res chain seq x y z
N MET A 1 13.27 13.02 16.47
CA MET A 1 11.81 12.74 16.61
C MET A 1 11.52 12.39 18.06
N THR A 2 10.55 13.07 18.66
CA THR A 2 10.12 12.78 20.03
C THR A 2 9.35 11.46 20.08
N LEU A 3 9.17 10.88 21.27
CA LEU A 3 8.36 9.67 21.44
C LEU A 3 6.91 9.92 21.00
N GLU A 4 6.35 11.07 21.34
CA GLU A 4 4.99 11.44 20.95
C GLU A 4 4.83 11.53 19.43
N GLU A 5 5.79 12.18 18.74
CA GLU A 5 5.81 12.27 17.28
C GLU A 5 5.92 10.89 16.64
N LYS A 6 6.74 10.02 17.19
CA LYS A 6 6.94 8.65 16.70
C LYS A 6 5.65 7.83 16.83
N ILE A 7 4.97 7.90 17.96
CA ILE A 7 3.71 7.20 18.19
C ILE A 7 2.64 7.71 17.23
N LYS A 8 2.55 9.02 17.04
CA LYS A 8 1.62 9.61 16.07
C LYS A 8 1.90 9.11 14.66
N MET A 9 3.16 9.13 14.24
CA MET A 9 3.58 8.65 12.92
C MET A 9 3.16 7.19 12.71
N LEU A 10 3.46 6.31 13.67
CA LEU A 10 3.12 4.89 13.58
C LEU A 10 1.61 4.64 13.55
N ASN A 11 0.84 5.39 14.34
CA ASN A 11 -0.62 5.31 14.31
C ASN A 11 -1.17 5.78 12.96
N ASP A 12 -0.65 6.85 12.41
CA ASP A 12 -1.07 7.35 11.09
C ASP A 12 -0.78 6.31 10.00
N TYR A 13 0.38 5.67 10.03
CA TYR A 13 0.69 4.56 9.12
C TYR A 13 -0.25 3.38 9.30
N ALA A 14 -0.52 2.98 10.55
CA ALA A 14 -1.41 1.85 10.83
C ALA A 14 -2.81 2.09 10.23
N ILE A 15 -3.39 3.26 10.49
CA ILE A 15 -4.71 3.64 9.97
C ILE A 15 -4.70 3.65 8.43
N GLY A 16 -3.66 4.21 7.84
CA GLY A 16 -3.50 4.24 6.38
C GLY A 16 -3.41 2.83 5.78
N TRP A 17 -2.56 1.97 6.34
CA TRP A 17 -2.39 0.60 5.86
C TRP A 17 -3.66 -0.25 6.05
N TYR A 18 -4.35 -0.14 7.19
CA TYR A 18 -5.64 -0.83 7.38
C TYR A 18 -6.68 -0.39 6.35
N SER A 19 -6.76 0.91 6.09
CA SER A 19 -7.71 1.45 5.12
C SER A 19 -7.40 0.99 3.69
N SER A 20 -6.12 1.00 3.32
CA SER A 20 -5.67 0.52 2.01
C SER A 20 -5.90 -0.98 1.83
N SER A 21 -5.68 -1.79 2.88
CA SER A 21 -5.93 -3.23 2.81
C SER A 21 -7.40 -3.53 2.56
N GLN A 22 -8.30 -2.81 3.20
CA GLN A 22 -9.74 -2.94 2.96
C GLN A 22 -10.09 -2.62 1.51
N ALA A 23 -9.53 -1.55 0.95
CA ALA A 23 -9.75 -1.17 -0.43
C ALA A 23 -9.23 -2.27 -1.39
N ASP A 24 -8.06 -2.83 -1.12
CA ASP A 24 -7.48 -3.89 -1.94
C ASP A 24 -8.35 -5.14 -1.94
N TYR A 25 -8.85 -5.59 -0.79
CA TYR A 25 -9.75 -6.73 -0.73
C TYR A 25 -11.09 -6.46 -1.43
N THR A 26 -11.57 -5.22 -1.38
CA THR A 26 -12.79 -4.81 -2.09
C THR A 26 -12.57 -4.89 -3.59
N HIS A 27 -11.46 -4.35 -4.10
CA HIS A 27 -11.10 -4.43 -5.52
C HIS A 27 -10.82 -5.87 -5.96
N GLU A 28 -10.20 -6.68 -5.11
CA GLU A 28 -10.03 -8.11 -5.37
C GLU A 28 -11.38 -8.77 -5.68
N ALA A 29 -12.39 -8.55 -4.86
CA ALA A 29 -13.72 -9.12 -5.05
C ALA A 29 -14.36 -8.69 -6.37
N ILE A 30 -14.23 -7.39 -6.70
CA ILE A 30 -14.77 -6.83 -7.94
C ILE A 30 -14.12 -7.46 -9.17
N PHE A 31 -12.79 -7.48 -9.23
CA PHE A 31 -12.09 -7.97 -10.41
C PHE A 31 -12.12 -9.49 -10.53
N ARG A 32 -12.19 -10.21 -9.42
CA ARG A 32 -12.38 -11.65 -9.43
C ARG A 32 -13.75 -12.02 -10.00
N ALA A 33 -14.79 -11.26 -9.65
CA ALA A 33 -16.13 -11.44 -10.21
C ALA A 33 -16.20 -11.15 -11.70
N GLN A 34 -15.32 -10.26 -12.19
CA GLN A 34 -15.20 -9.96 -13.63
C GLN A 34 -14.36 -11.00 -14.40
N GLY A 35 -13.75 -11.96 -13.70
CA GLY A 35 -12.90 -12.99 -14.31
C GLY A 35 -11.43 -12.63 -14.41
N PHE A 36 -11.01 -11.45 -13.97
CA PHE A 36 -9.62 -10.99 -13.99
C PHE A 36 -8.85 -11.52 -12.79
N VAL A 37 -8.71 -12.84 -12.73
CA VAL A 37 -8.19 -13.56 -11.56
C VAL A 37 -6.76 -13.15 -11.23
N LYS A 38 -5.91 -12.94 -12.23
CA LYS A 38 -4.50 -12.58 -12.00
C LYS A 38 -4.37 -11.19 -11.37
N PHE A 39 -5.14 -10.23 -11.85
CA PHE A 39 -5.16 -8.90 -11.25
C PHE A 39 -5.77 -8.93 -9.83
N ALA A 40 -6.84 -9.70 -9.65
CA ALA A 40 -7.44 -9.91 -8.34
C ALA A 40 -6.45 -10.51 -7.33
N ASP A 41 -5.63 -11.48 -7.78
CA ASP A 41 -4.58 -12.07 -6.95
C ASP A 41 -3.57 -11.00 -6.50
N ARG A 42 -3.20 -10.07 -7.38
CA ARG A 42 -2.32 -8.96 -6.99
C ARG A 42 -2.98 -8.05 -5.97
N CYS A 43 -4.26 -7.73 -6.12
CA CYS A 43 -4.99 -6.95 -5.11
C CYS A 43 -4.97 -7.64 -3.75
N LYS A 44 -5.16 -8.95 -3.72
CA LYS A 44 -5.11 -9.74 -2.50
C LYS A 44 -3.70 -9.70 -1.86
N GLU A 45 -2.66 -9.86 -2.65
CA GLU A 45 -1.27 -9.80 -2.16
C GLU A 45 -0.98 -8.44 -1.52
N GLU A 46 -1.36 -7.35 -2.18
CA GLU A 46 -1.19 -6.01 -1.63
C GLU A 46 -1.99 -5.82 -0.35
N GLY A 47 -3.24 -6.28 -0.32
CA GLY A 47 -4.07 -6.22 0.87
C GLY A 47 -3.48 -6.99 2.05
N ASP A 48 -2.99 -8.20 1.81
CA ASP A 48 -2.36 -9.04 2.83
C ASP A 48 -1.09 -8.38 3.39
N GLU A 49 -0.27 -7.80 2.51
CA GLU A 49 0.97 -7.11 2.87
C GLU A 49 0.69 -5.85 3.70
N GLU A 50 -0.23 -5.01 3.24
CA GLU A 50 -0.59 -3.77 3.94
C GLU A 50 -1.25 -4.04 5.29
N LEU A 51 -2.06 -5.11 5.39
CA LEU A 51 -2.65 -5.53 6.66
C LEU A 51 -1.55 -5.91 7.66
N GLU A 52 -0.53 -6.63 7.23
CA GLU A 52 0.60 -7.00 8.08
C GLU A 52 1.43 -5.77 8.49
N GLU A 53 1.66 -4.85 7.57
CA GLU A 53 2.35 -3.59 7.86
C GLU A 53 1.59 -2.76 8.90
N ALA A 54 0.26 -2.69 8.78
CA ALA A 54 -0.59 -2.01 9.77
C ALA A 54 -0.43 -2.64 11.15
N ARG A 55 -0.48 -3.96 11.23
CA ARG A 55 -0.34 -4.70 12.50
C ARG A 55 1.04 -4.47 13.12
N LYS A 56 2.10 -4.43 12.33
CA LYS A 56 3.46 -4.13 12.82
C LYS A 56 3.54 -2.73 13.41
N CYS A 57 2.91 -1.74 12.80
CA CYS A 57 2.86 -0.38 13.33
C CYS A 57 2.12 -0.34 14.67
N THR A 58 0.96 -0.97 14.75
CA THR A 58 0.18 -1.04 15.99
C THR A 58 0.97 -1.73 17.11
N THR A 59 1.61 -2.85 16.81
CA THR A 59 2.44 -3.57 17.77
C THR A 59 3.61 -2.70 18.26
N ARG A 60 4.22 -1.94 17.35
CA ARG A 60 5.33 -1.05 17.71
C ARG A 60 4.86 0.08 18.64
N VAL A 61 3.69 0.65 18.39
CA VAL A 61 3.09 1.68 19.27
C VAL A 61 2.95 1.13 20.69
N VAL A 62 2.40 -0.07 20.84
CA VAL A 62 2.22 -0.72 22.15
C VAL A 62 3.58 -0.97 22.82
N SER A 63 4.58 -1.46 22.07
CA SER A 63 5.91 -1.74 22.61
C SER A 63 6.65 -0.47 23.06
N LEU A 64 6.31 0.68 22.48
CA LEU A 64 6.84 1.98 22.89
C LEU A 64 6.10 2.59 24.08
N GLY A 65 5.10 1.90 24.63
CA GLY A 65 4.28 2.40 25.72
C GLY A 65 3.20 3.39 25.28
N GLY A 66 2.96 3.51 23.97
CA GLY A 66 1.93 4.38 23.43
C GLY A 66 0.57 3.71 23.35
N GLN A 67 -0.43 4.51 23.01
CA GLN A 67 -1.79 4.03 22.82
C GLN A 67 -2.09 3.91 21.32
N PRO A 68 -2.46 2.70 20.84
CA PRO A 68 -2.87 2.53 19.45
C PRO A 68 -4.14 3.34 19.13
N ALA A 69 -4.20 3.86 17.93
CA ALA A 69 -5.36 4.57 17.42
C ALA A 69 -6.17 3.67 16.50
N ILE A 70 -7.49 3.84 16.53
CA ILE A 70 -8.42 3.18 15.61
C ILE A 70 -9.02 4.28 14.74
N GLY A 71 -9.00 4.07 13.41
CA GLY A 71 -9.51 5.06 12.49
C GLY A 71 -9.61 4.49 11.08
N TYR A 72 -10.08 5.33 10.16
CA TYR A 72 -10.29 5.00 8.77
C TYR A 72 -10.01 6.22 7.89
N VAL A 73 -9.33 5.97 6.78
CA VAL A 73 -9.16 6.95 5.70
C VAL A 73 -10.00 6.48 4.52
N GLU A 74 -10.95 7.30 4.09
CA GLU A 74 -11.83 6.98 2.97
C GLU A 74 -11.02 6.67 1.72
N GLN A 75 -11.38 5.58 1.03
CA GLN A 75 -10.72 5.12 -0.17
C GLN A 75 -11.70 5.16 -1.35
N PRO A 76 -11.23 5.59 -2.55
CA PRO A 76 -12.08 5.54 -3.73
C PRO A 76 -12.32 4.12 -4.21
N LEU A 77 -13.46 3.91 -4.88
CA LEU A 77 -13.82 2.62 -5.47
C LEU A 77 -13.72 2.69 -6.99
N PHE A 78 -13.10 1.68 -7.58
CA PHE A 78 -12.96 1.56 -9.04
C PHE A 78 -13.49 0.22 -9.52
N CYS A 79 -14.13 0.22 -10.70
CA CYS A 79 -14.65 -0.97 -11.35
C CYS A 79 -13.86 -1.33 -12.62
N GLU A 80 -12.89 -0.49 -12.99
CA GLU A 80 -11.99 -0.71 -14.14
C GLU A 80 -10.55 -0.79 -13.66
N ILE A 81 -9.82 -1.79 -14.12
CA ILE A 81 -8.41 -1.98 -13.74
C ILE A 81 -7.55 -0.75 -14.09
N LYS A 82 -7.75 -0.19 -15.29
CA LYS A 82 -6.98 0.98 -15.72
C LYS A 82 -7.14 2.18 -14.80
N ASP A 83 -8.34 2.36 -14.24
CA ASP A 83 -8.62 3.48 -13.34
C ASP A 83 -7.99 3.27 -11.97
N LEU A 84 -8.00 2.04 -11.47
CA LEU A 84 -7.30 1.70 -10.22
C LEU A 84 -5.78 1.86 -10.38
N LEU A 85 -5.21 1.38 -11.47
CA LEU A 85 -3.77 1.55 -11.74
C LEU A 85 -3.39 3.02 -11.81
N LYS A 86 -4.22 3.84 -12.44
CA LYS A 86 -3.98 5.29 -12.52
C LYS A 86 -4.05 5.94 -11.13
N ASP A 87 -5.02 5.53 -10.32
CA ASP A 87 -5.14 6.05 -8.94
C ASP A 87 -3.90 5.71 -8.12
N TRP A 88 -3.41 4.49 -8.21
CA TRP A 88 -2.18 4.08 -7.53
C TRP A 88 -0.98 4.90 -8.00
N ASP A 89 -0.79 5.06 -9.31
CA ASP A 89 0.32 5.84 -9.87
C ASP A 89 0.25 7.32 -9.46
N ASP A 90 -0.94 7.92 -9.51
CA ASP A 90 -1.16 9.28 -9.06
C ASP A 90 -0.86 9.44 -7.57
N GLY A 91 -1.25 8.45 -6.76
CA GLY A 91 -0.99 8.41 -5.33
C GLY A 91 0.51 8.38 -5.00
N PHE A 92 1.30 7.61 -5.75
CA PHE A 92 2.76 7.58 -5.58
C PHE A 92 3.38 8.96 -5.80
N LYS A 93 2.88 9.72 -6.78
CA LYS A 93 3.37 11.05 -7.11
C LYS A 93 2.91 12.11 -6.11
N GLU A 94 1.68 11.99 -5.62
CA GLU A 94 1.07 12.95 -4.71
C GLU A 94 1.60 12.80 -3.28
N PHE A 95 1.55 11.58 -2.75
CA PHE A 95 1.89 11.34 -1.35
C PHE A 95 3.38 11.15 -1.11
N LYS A 96 4.14 10.76 -2.13
CA LYS A 96 5.60 10.57 -2.05
C LYS A 96 6.00 9.75 -0.83
N GLY A 97 5.35 8.59 -0.67
CA GLY A 97 5.51 7.76 0.53
C GLY A 97 6.94 7.34 0.80
N VAL A 98 7.69 6.92 -0.24
CA VAL A 98 9.10 6.52 -0.10
C VAL A 98 9.93 7.70 0.39
N GLU A 99 9.78 8.86 -0.23
CA GLU A 99 10.55 10.07 0.11
C GLU A 99 10.23 10.54 1.53
N ARG A 100 8.96 10.45 1.93
CA ARG A 100 8.55 10.77 3.30
C ARG A 100 9.15 9.81 4.31
N MET A 101 9.10 8.52 4.05
CA MET A 101 9.68 7.51 4.94
C MET A 101 11.21 7.65 5.05
N GLU A 102 11.89 7.98 3.96
CA GLU A 102 13.33 8.27 3.97
C GLU A 102 13.66 9.45 4.90
N ASN A 103 12.87 10.51 4.85
CA ASN A 103 13.05 11.66 5.74
C ASN A 103 12.76 11.29 7.20
N GLU A 104 11.76 10.46 7.45
CA GLU A 104 11.45 9.98 8.80
C GLU A 104 12.56 9.11 9.35
N ILE A 105 13.12 8.22 8.53
CA ILE A 105 14.26 7.36 8.90
C ILE A 105 15.44 8.18 9.36
N ALA A 106 15.72 9.31 8.71
CA ALA A 106 16.81 10.21 9.12
C ALA A 106 16.65 10.73 10.55
N ASN A 107 15.44 10.76 11.08
CA ASN A 107 15.11 11.19 12.44
C ASN A 107 14.94 10.03 13.43
N LEU A 108 15.29 8.81 13.03
CA LEU A 108 15.15 7.58 13.83
C LEU A 108 16.51 6.92 14.11
N ALA A 109 17.59 7.70 14.16
CA ALA A 109 18.95 7.19 14.36
C ALA A 109 19.10 6.42 15.68
N ASP A 110 18.32 6.77 16.71
CA ASP A 110 18.31 6.17 18.03
C ASP A 110 17.27 5.04 18.22
N ASP A 111 16.51 4.72 17.18
CA ASP A 111 15.49 3.68 17.21
C ASP A 111 15.62 2.77 16.00
N SER A 112 16.50 1.79 16.10
CA SER A 112 16.77 0.86 15.00
C SER A 112 15.59 -0.05 14.66
N ILE A 113 14.71 -0.31 15.61
CA ILE A 113 13.54 -1.17 15.38
C ILE A 113 12.51 -0.45 14.51
N THR A 114 12.16 0.78 14.87
CA THR A 114 11.23 1.60 14.06
C THR A 114 11.84 1.92 12.70
N ARG A 115 13.14 2.23 12.65
CA ARG A 115 13.83 2.49 11.39
C ARG A 115 13.76 1.29 10.44
N LYS A 116 14.05 0.09 10.93
CA LYS A 116 13.97 -1.13 10.11
C LYS A 116 12.55 -1.41 9.62
N LEU A 117 11.55 -1.09 10.44
CA LEU A 117 10.16 -1.22 10.05
C LEU A 117 9.87 -0.34 8.83
N LEU A 118 10.24 0.94 8.87
CA LEU A 118 10.06 1.86 7.74
C LEU A 118 10.90 1.44 6.52
N GLU A 119 12.12 0.97 6.72
CA GLU A 119 12.98 0.47 5.64
C GLU A 119 12.29 -0.69 4.89
N GLY A 120 11.64 -1.60 5.61
CA GLY A 120 10.84 -2.67 5.01
C GLY A 120 9.66 -2.14 4.21
N PHE A 121 8.98 -1.12 4.70
CA PHE A 121 7.87 -0.48 3.96
C PHE A 121 8.36 0.17 2.66
N ILE A 122 9.53 0.79 2.68
CA ILE A 122 10.14 1.39 1.48
C ILE A 122 10.40 0.33 0.42
N GLU A 123 10.96 -0.83 0.81
CA GLU A 123 11.20 -1.93 -0.13
C GLU A 123 9.91 -2.42 -0.78
N CYS A 124 8.86 -2.61 0.01
CA CYS A 124 7.56 -3.04 -0.48
C CYS A 124 6.94 -2.01 -1.44
N GLU A 125 6.98 -0.73 -1.07
CA GLU A 125 6.42 0.32 -1.93
C GLU A 125 7.22 0.49 -3.22
N ALA A 126 8.54 0.37 -3.17
CA ALA A 126 9.38 0.44 -4.36
C ALA A 126 9.04 -0.69 -5.35
N GLU A 127 8.85 -1.90 -4.86
CA GLU A 127 8.41 -3.04 -5.69
C GLU A 127 7.03 -2.78 -6.30
N TYR A 128 6.10 -2.27 -5.48
CA TYR A 128 4.74 -1.96 -5.91
C TYR A 128 4.73 -0.89 -7.01
N ARG A 129 5.48 0.19 -6.83
CA ARG A 129 5.62 1.25 -7.86
C ARG A 129 6.15 0.68 -9.16
N ALA A 130 7.16 -0.18 -9.11
CA ALA A 130 7.73 -0.82 -10.30
C ALA A 130 6.71 -1.70 -11.01
N TRP A 131 5.94 -2.48 -10.25
CA TRP A 131 4.88 -3.34 -10.80
C TRP A 131 3.79 -2.52 -11.50
N VAL A 132 3.32 -1.44 -10.85
CA VAL A 132 2.31 -0.54 -11.44
C VAL A 132 2.81 0.08 -12.74
N ALA A 133 4.04 0.61 -12.75
CA ALA A 133 4.64 1.19 -13.94
C ALA A 133 4.76 0.17 -15.09
N GLN A 134 5.14 -1.06 -14.77
CA GLN A 134 5.23 -2.16 -15.75
C GLN A 134 3.86 -2.45 -16.36
N HIS A 135 2.82 -2.57 -15.55
CA HIS A 135 1.46 -2.89 -16.03
C HIS A 135 0.85 -1.74 -16.84
N MET A 136 1.05 -0.51 -16.41
CA MET A 136 0.64 0.66 -17.20
C MET A 136 1.38 0.70 -18.56
N GLY A 137 2.65 0.33 -18.55
CA GLY A 137 3.45 0.22 -19.78
C GLY A 137 2.95 -0.86 -20.74
N ILE A 138 2.50 -2.00 -20.22
CA ILE A 138 1.91 -3.07 -21.02
C ILE A 138 0.61 -2.58 -21.68
N ILE A 139 -0.26 -1.94 -20.91
CA ILE A 139 -1.52 -1.36 -21.44
C ILE A 139 -1.22 -0.40 -22.58
N LYS A 140 -0.23 0.47 -22.42
CA LYS A 140 0.18 1.43 -23.45
C LYS A 140 0.67 0.75 -24.73
N ARG A 141 1.38 -0.39 -24.59
CA ARG A 141 1.96 -1.10 -25.73
C ARG A 141 0.94 -1.94 -26.50
N ILE A 142 0.09 -2.69 -25.82
CA ILE A 142 -0.79 -3.68 -26.45
C ILE A 142 -2.26 -3.30 -26.43
N GLY A 143 -2.61 -2.21 -25.75
CA GLY A 143 -3.99 -1.76 -25.56
C GLY A 143 -4.68 -2.42 -24.37
N TYR A 144 -5.71 -1.77 -23.88
CA TYR A 144 -6.40 -2.21 -22.65
C TYR A 144 -7.11 -3.55 -22.80
N GLU A 145 -7.82 -3.75 -23.92
CA GLU A 145 -8.54 -5.01 -24.13
C GLU A 145 -7.59 -6.23 -24.19
N ASN A 146 -6.46 -6.09 -24.84
CA ASN A 146 -5.44 -7.15 -24.87
C ASN A 146 -4.84 -7.37 -23.47
N TYR A 147 -4.60 -6.30 -22.73
CA TYR A 147 -4.12 -6.40 -21.36
C TYR A 147 -5.11 -7.16 -20.48
N LEU A 148 -6.41 -6.87 -20.60
CA LEU A 148 -7.45 -7.57 -19.82
C LEU A 148 -7.45 -9.07 -20.13
N THR A 149 -7.20 -9.46 -21.37
CA THR A 149 -7.08 -10.87 -21.73
C THR A 149 -5.96 -11.56 -20.95
N LEU A 150 -4.83 -10.87 -20.72
CA LEU A 150 -3.72 -11.40 -19.94
C LEU A 150 -4.05 -11.56 -18.45
N GLN A 151 -5.10 -10.91 -17.97
CA GLN A 151 -5.51 -10.97 -16.56
C GLN A 151 -6.51 -12.10 -16.27
N LEU A 152 -7.00 -12.77 -17.29
CA LEU A 152 -7.92 -13.89 -17.12
C LEU A 152 -7.23 -15.07 -16.43
N GLY A 153 -7.98 -15.76 -15.60
CA GLY A 153 -7.54 -17.01 -14.98
C GLY A 153 -7.70 -18.21 -15.92
N ASP A 154 -7.08 -19.31 -15.57
CA ASP A 154 -7.20 -20.57 -16.28
C ASP A 154 -8.58 -21.22 -16.02
#